data_ee77ce0ee31952e441e7d47ba8c25268
#
_entry.id   ee77ce0ee31952e441e7d47ba8c25268
#
_cell.length_a   1.000
_cell.length_b   1.000
_cell.length_c   1.000
_cell.angle_alpha   90.00
_cell.angle_beta   90.00
_cell.angle_gamma   90.00
#
_symmetry.space_group_name_H-M   'P 1'
#
loop_
_entity.id
_entity.type
_entity.pdbx_description
1 polymer ?
#
loop_
_entity_poly.entity_id
_entity_poly.type
_entity_poly.pdbx_seq_one_letter_code
_entity_poly.pdbx_strand_id
1 'polypeptide(L)'
;MVMKAVVASGYGPPESLSVAEVLVPVAGRGQIQVRIAAASINPADVRLPSGDFRDAVPLEFPHVPGNDFAGTVSAVGAGVTGFVVGDEIFGQAVPRALRAMAGQARPSLSTGSLAEYAVFEADTPFLAHRPSGLGVAEAAALPTVGLTARALLATALIRPGERVLVVGATGGVGTAVVPLLFAAGAQVIATATAVDADLLRALGAAEVIGYSDYPSGVDVVINAVLPSDELGPVARSLRPGGRLLTITYPVPERAWLGRDDVDLHFVLDMDGRLGGMREVAEAAVSGELPATIGRRYTLAEGPQACVDFARLHTTGKLVVSVA
;
A
#
# COMPACT_ATOMS: atom_id res chain seq x y z
N MET A 1 22.68 8.78 -19.87
CA MET A 1 21.50 8.15 -20.44
C MET A 1 20.28 8.75 -19.74
N VAL A 2 19.21 9.06 -20.48
CA VAL A 2 17.94 9.56 -19.94
C VAL A 2 16.87 8.50 -20.04
N MET A 3 15.81 8.63 -19.24
CA MET A 3 14.65 7.76 -19.18
C MET A 3 13.39 8.58 -18.97
N LYS A 4 12.24 8.03 -19.32
CA LYS A 4 10.94 8.63 -19.02
C LYS A 4 10.51 8.30 -17.59
N ALA A 5 9.92 9.28 -16.92
CA ALA A 5 9.34 9.13 -15.59
C ALA A 5 8.14 10.08 -15.40
N VAL A 6 7.24 9.72 -14.50
CA VAL A 6 6.28 10.67 -13.93
C VAL A 6 7.05 11.56 -12.94
N VAL A 7 6.90 12.86 -13.04
CA VAL A 7 7.72 13.85 -12.32
C VAL A 7 6.85 14.90 -11.67
N ALA A 8 7.14 15.21 -10.42
CA ALA A 8 6.79 16.46 -9.77
C ALA A 8 7.96 17.43 -9.91
N SER A 9 7.75 18.62 -10.48
CA SER A 9 8.76 19.68 -10.60
C SER A 9 8.77 20.63 -9.40
N GLY A 10 7.82 20.50 -8.49
CA GLY A 10 7.62 21.26 -7.26
C GLY A 10 6.43 20.69 -6.51
N TYR A 11 6.14 21.21 -5.32
CA TYR A 11 4.90 20.86 -4.62
C TYR A 11 3.68 21.38 -5.37
N GLY A 12 2.65 20.56 -5.46
CA GLY A 12 1.40 20.91 -6.13
C GLY A 12 0.38 19.77 -6.16
N PRO A 13 -0.83 20.04 -6.66
CA PRO A 13 -1.87 19.02 -6.78
C PRO A 13 -1.48 17.93 -7.78
N PRO A 14 -2.13 16.75 -7.79
CA PRO A 14 -1.78 15.64 -8.68
C PRO A 14 -1.84 16.01 -10.17
N GLU A 15 -2.64 17.01 -10.54
CA GLU A 15 -2.73 17.56 -11.90
C GLU A 15 -1.44 18.27 -12.37
N SER A 16 -0.52 18.60 -11.45
CA SER A 16 0.79 19.18 -11.77
C SER A 16 1.85 18.14 -12.15
N LEU A 17 1.58 16.87 -11.94
CA LEU A 17 2.47 15.80 -12.36
C LEU A 17 2.52 15.70 -13.88
N SER A 18 3.69 15.40 -14.42
CA SER A 18 3.89 15.25 -15.87
C SER A 18 4.88 14.13 -16.18
N VAL A 19 4.86 13.63 -17.43
CA VAL A 19 5.93 12.74 -17.90
C VAL A 19 7.06 13.58 -18.42
N ALA A 20 8.28 13.34 -17.92
CA ALA A 20 9.48 14.04 -18.36
C ALA A 20 10.67 13.08 -18.51
N GLU A 21 11.71 13.54 -19.20
CA GLU A 21 13.00 12.85 -19.24
C GLU A 21 13.83 13.24 -18.02
N VAL A 22 14.35 12.23 -17.32
CA VAL A 22 15.27 12.38 -16.19
C VAL A 22 16.50 11.50 -16.39
N LEU A 23 17.56 11.76 -15.63
CA LEU A 23 18.74 10.91 -15.68
C LEU A 23 18.42 9.50 -15.12
N VAL A 24 18.92 8.47 -15.82
CA VAL A 24 18.84 7.08 -15.31
C VAL A 24 19.65 7.00 -14.02
N PRO A 25 19.05 6.61 -12.88
CA PRO A 25 19.78 6.51 -11.63
C PRO A 25 20.72 5.31 -11.63
N VAL A 26 21.87 5.44 -10.98
CA VAL A 26 22.90 4.39 -10.90
C VAL A 26 22.89 3.76 -9.50
N ALA A 27 22.93 2.43 -9.45
CA ALA A 27 23.02 1.68 -8.20
C ALA A 27 24.37 1.92 -7.51
N GLY A 28 24.35 2.45 -6.30
CA GLY A 28 25.48 2.58 -5.42
C GLY A 28 25.70 1.33 -4.55
N ARG A 29 26.61 1.43 -3.57
CA ARG A 29 26.87 0.34 -2.62
C ARG A 29 25.58 -0.05 -1.85
N GLY A 30 25.27 -1.35 -1.79
CA GLY A 30 24.10 -1.89 -1.13
C GLY A 30 22.78 -1.68 -1.89
N GLN A 31 22.85 -1.21 -3.14
CA GLN A 31 21.68 -0.89 -3.95
C GLN A 31 21.60 -1.75 -5.20
N ILE A 32 20.38 -1.92 -5.69
CA ILE A 32 20.10 -2.51 -7.01
C ILE A 32 19.42 -1.48 -7.89
N GLN A 33 19.67 -1.54 -9.20
CA GLN A 33 18.90 -0.87 -10.23
C GLN A 33 17.92 -1.87 -10.83
N VAL A 34 16.70 -1.46 -11.01
CA VAL A 34 15.63 -2.28 -11.58
C VAL A 34 15.08 -1.59 -12.82
N ARG A 35 14.94 -2.32 -13.92
CA ARG A 35 14.10 -1.94 -15.04
C ARG A 35 12.66 -2.25 -14.65
N ILE A 36 11.86 -1.22 -14.47
CA ILE A 36 10.48 -1.34 -14.02
C ILE A 36 9.61 -1.86 -15.16
N ALA A 37 8.81 -2.88 -14.89
CA ALA A 37 7.83 -3.40 -15.82
C ALA A 37 6.41 -2.90 -15.47
N ALA A 38 6.10 -2.79 -14.16
CA ALA A 38 4.88 -2.18 -13.67
C ALA A 38 5.10 -1.53 -12.31
N ALA A 39 4.31 -0.51 -12.02
CA ALA A 39 4.21 0.17 -10.72
C ALA A 39 2.74 0.30 -10.33
N SER A 40 2.42 0.62 -9.08
CA SER A 40 1.04 0.90 -8.68
C SER A 40 0.94 2.11 -7.77
N ILE A 41 -0.20 2.80 -7.86
CA ILE A 41 -0.41 4.07 -7.14
C ILE A 41 -0.80 3.80 -5.68
N ASN A 42 -0.22 4.60 -4.78
CA ASN A 42 -0.47 4.63 -3.34
C ASN A 42 -0.75 6.05 -2.85
N PRO A 43 -1.33 6.23 -1.66
CA PRO A 43 -1.55 7.57 -1.09
C PRO A 43 -0.28 8.42 -1.04
N ALA A 44 0.88 7.84 -0.71
CA ALA A 44 2.15 8.56 -0.62
C ALA A 44 2.61 9.15 -1.96
N ASP A 45 2.33 8.46 -3.08
CA ASP A 45 2.71 8.90 -4.42
C ASP A 45 2.03 10.21 -4.84
N VAL A 46 0.88 10.50 -4.22
CA VAL A 46 0.10 11.72 -4.45
C VAL A 46 0.30 12.75 -3.33
N ARG A 47 0.27 12.30 -2.07
CA ARG A 47 0.28 13.20 -0.90
C ARG A 47 1.66 13.76 -0.56
N LEU A 48 2.75 13.10 -0.90
CA LEU A 48 4.09 13.67 -0.72
C LEU A 48 4.34 14.82 -1.71
N PRO A 49 4.11 14.65 -3.03
CA PRO A 49 4.22 15.75 -3.97
C PRO A 49 3.21 16.88 -3.77
N SER A 50 2.03 16.61 -3.16
CA SER A 50 1.08 17.71 -2.84
C SER A 50 1.63 18.68 -1.80
N GLY A 51 2.60 18.24 -0.98
CA GLY A 51 3.16 19.03 0.11
C GLY A 51 2.44 18.86 1.46
N ASP A 52 1.50 17.92 1.56
CA ASP A 52 0.77 17.64 2.83
C ASP A 52 1.74 17.32 3.99
N PHE A 53 2.92 16.79 3.68
CA PHE A 53 3.92 16.38 4.65
C PHE A 53 5.26 17.11 4.51
N ARG A 54 5.31 18.25 3.79
CA ARG A 54 6.55 18.94 3.42
C ARG A 54 7.43 19.33 4.62
N ASP A 55 6.83 19.62 5.76
CA ASP A 55 7.55 20.02 6.97
C ASP A 55 8.24 18.82 7.65
N ALA A 56 7.66 17.62 7.54
CA ALA A 56 8.21 16.39 8.09
C ALA A 56 9.05 15.61 7.07
N VAL A 57 8.68 15.67 5.79
CA VAL A 57 9.32 14.95 4.68
C VAL A 57 9.55 15.93 3.53
N PRO A 58 10.59 16.79 3.61
CA PRO A 58 10.92 17.70 2.52
C PRO A 58 11.41 16.91 1.30
N LEU A 59 10.80 17.17 0.13
CA LEU A 59 11.21 16.56 -1.13
C LEU A 59 12.23 17.43 -1.85
N GLU A 60 13.18 16.75 -2.51
CA GLU A 60 14.03 17.37 -3.53
C GLU A 60 13.35 17.24 -4.90
N PHE A 61 13.45 18.26 -5.73
CA PHE A 61 12.86 18.29 -7.07
C PHE A 61 13.94 18.35 -8.16
N PRO A 62 13.71 17.69 -9.33
CA PRO A 62 12.50 16.93 -9.69
C PRO A 62 12.35 15.64 -8.87
N HIS A 63 11.13 15.36 -8.38
CA HIS A 63 10.81 14.16 -7.64
C HIS A 63 10.04 13.17 -8.52
N VAL A 64 10.47 11.90 -8.51
CA VAL A 64 9.76 10.80 -9.16
C VAL A 64 8.99 10.02 -8.08
N PRO A 65 7.65 9.99 -8.10
CA PRO A 65 6.86 9.17 -7.19
C PRO A 65 6.92 7.69 -7.55
N GLY A 66 6.30 6.86 -6.73
CA GLY A 66 6.14 5.42 -6.94
C GLY A 66 6.80 4.60 -5.85
N ASN A 67 5.95 3.94 -5.05
CA ASN A 67 6.39 3.09 -3.95
C ASN A 67 6.38 1.61 -4.34
N ASP A 68 5.34 1.13 -5.00
CA ASP A 68 5.18 -0.27 -5.38
C ASP A 68 5.70 -0.51 -6.79
N PHE A 69 6.33 -1.67 -7.00
CA PHE A 69 6.85 -2.03 -8.31
C PHE A 69 6.95 -3.55 -8.52
N ALA A 70 7.05 -3.94 -9.78
CA ALA A 70 7.58 -5.20 -10.26
C ALA A 70 8.49 -4.94 -11.47
N GLY A 71 9.60 -5.66 -11.56
CA GLY A 71 10.57 -5.45 -12.64
C GLY A 71 11.72 -6.43 -12.62
N THR A 72 12.75 -6.13 -13.40
CA THR A 72 13.94 -6.98 -13.56
C THR A 72 15.19 -6.21 -13.11
N VAL A 73 16.00 -6.83 -12.28
CA VAL A 73 17.29 -6.26 -11.84
C VAL A 73 18.18 -6.04 -13.05
N SER A 74 18.58 -4.80 -13.31
CA SER A 74 19.43 -4.39 -14.44
C SER A 74 20.87 -4.11 -14.04
N ALA A 75 21.11 -3.75 -12.77
CA ALA A 75 22.47 -3.60 -12.22
C ALA A 75 22.47 -3.85 -10.70
N VAL A 76 23.60 -4.29 -10.19
CA VAL A 76 23.81 -4.60 -8.78
C VAL A 76 25.02 -3.84 -8.26
N GLY A 77 24.86 -3.07 -7.20
CA GLY A 77 25.91 -2.34 -6.53
C GLY A 77 26.79 -3.21 -5.62
N ALA A 78 27.96 -2.71 -5.28
CA ALA A 78 28.89 -3.45 -4.43
C ALA A 78 28.25 -3.77 -3.06
N GLY A 79 28.47 -5.01 -2.57
CA GLY A 79 28.00 -5.48 -1.27
C GLY A 79 26.58 -6.06 -1.25
N VAL A 80 25.86 -6.06 -2.36
CA VAL A 80 24.58 -6.77 -2.49
C VAL A 80 24.84 -8.26 -2.70
N THR A 81 24.14 -9.12 -1.95
CA THR A 81 24.28 -10.59 -2.03
C THR A 81 22.96 -11.30 -2.32
N GLY A 82 21.83 -10.63 -2.12
CA GLY A 82 20.49 -11.23 -2.24
C GLY A 82 19.90 -11.19 -3.64
N PHE A 83 20.51 -10.44 -4.58
CA PHE A 83 19.99 -10.25 -5.94
C PHE A 83 21.12 -10.26 -6.97
N VAL A 84 20.81 -10.72 -8.19
CA VAL A 84 21.68 -10.68 -9.35
C VAL A 84 20.99 -10.05 -10.55
N VAL A 85 21.78 -9.63 -11.55
CA VAL A 85 21.22 -9.09 -12.80
C VAL A 85 20.40 -10.17 -13.49
N GLY A 86 19.19 -9.82 -13.90
CA GLY A 86 18.21 -10.72 -14.51
C GLY A 86 17.15 -11.24 -13.55
N ASP A 87 17.29 -11.07 -12.23
CA ASP A 87 16.26 -11.46 -11.28
C ASP A 87 14.98 -10.67 -11.49
N GLU A 88 13.87 -11.38 -11.54
CA GLU A 88 12.54 -10.79 -11.50
C GLU A 88 12.13 -10.56 -10.05
N ILE A 89 11.89 -9.30 -9.70
CA ILE A 89 11.60 -8.89 -8.33
C ILE A 89 10.38 -7.99 -8.26
N PHE A 90 9.82 -7.90 -7.08
CA PHE A 90 8.76 -6.94 -6.76
C PHE A 90 8.91 -6.48 -5.30
N GLY A 91 8.27 -5.37 -4.96
CA GLY A 91 8.37 -4.88 -3.61
C GLY A 91 7.79 -3.50 -3.40
N GLN A 92 7.88 -3.09 -2.15
CA GLN A 92 7.51 -1.77 -1.69
C GLN A 92 8.76 -0.99 -1.31
N ALA A 93 8.85 0.24 -1.78
CA ALA A 93 9.90 1.15 -1.38
C ALA A 93 9.32 2.53 -1.06
N VAL A 94 10.08 3.33 -0.35
CA VAL A 94 9.69 4.67 0.04
C VAL A 94 10.73 5.70 -0.47
N PRO A 95 10.34 6.96 -0.67
CA PRO A 95 11.27 8.00 -1.09
C PRO A 95 12.45 8.16 -0.13
N ARG A 96 13.63 8.48 -0.66
CA ARG A 96 14.85 8.72 0.13
C ARG A 96 14.68 9.80 1.20
N ALA A 97 13.78 10.75 1.00
CA ALA A 97 13.43 11.78 1.98
C ALA A 97 12.92 11.20 3.31
N LEU A 98 12.39 9.97 3.33
CA LEU A 98 11.94 9.28 4.54
C LEU A 98 13.07 8.63 5.35
N ARG A 99 14.32 8.66 4.88
CA ARG A 99 15.47 8.08 5.60
C ARG A 99 15.60 8.60 7.04
N ALA A 100 15.41 9.89 7.25
CA ALA A 100 15.52 10.51 8.57
C ALA A 100 14.46 9.99 9.55
N MET A 101 13.28 9.59 9.06
CA MET A 101 12.18 9.07 9.87
C MET A 101 12.30 7.56 10.14
N ALA A 102 13.11 6.84 9.36
CA ALA A 102 13.22 5.38 9.46
C ALA A 102 13.90 4.91 10.76
N GLY A 103 14.67 5.77 11.44
CA GLY A 103 15.39 5.37 12.66
C GLY A 103 16.30 4.17 12.40
N GLN A 104 16.03 3.05 13.11
CA GLN A 104 16.73 1.77 12.93
C GLN A 104 16.03 0.84 11.93
N ALA A 105 14.84 1.19 11.45
CA ALA A 105 14.15 0.42 10.42
C ALA A 105 14.94 0.41 9.11
N ARG A 106 14.78 -0.66 8.33
CA ARG A 106 15.44 -0.85 7.03
C ARG A 106 14.41 -0.87 5.90
N PRO A 107 13.69 0.26 5.66
CA PRO A 107 12.82 0.33 4.49
C PRO A 107 13.67 0.25 3.23
N SER A 108 13.11 -0.21 2.13
CA SER A 108 13.73 0.00 0.83
C SER A 108 13.57 1.47 0.44
N LEU A 109 14.67 2.20 0.38
CA LEU A 109 14.66 3.58 -0.12
C LEU A 109 14.89 3.59 -1.62
N SER A 110 14.09 4.38 -2.35
CA SER A 110 14.11 4.37 -3.80
C SER A 110 14.22 5.76 -4.44
N THR A 111 14.48 5.75 -5.74
CA THR A 111 14.40 6.92 -6.61
C THR A 111 13.01 7.13 -7.23
N GLY A 112 12.02 6.29 -6.85
CA GLY A 112 10.66 6.30 -7.38
C GLY A 112 10.46 5.31 -8.53
N SER A 113 9.35 4.54 -8.48
CA SER A 113 9.06 3.44 -9.43
C SER A 113 8.14 3.84 -10.60
N LEU A 114 7.57 5.03 -10.62
CA LEU A 114 6.83 5.55 -11.78
C LEU A 114 7.81 6.07 -12.86
N ALA A 115 8.75 5.22 -13.26
CA ALA A 115 9.85 5.49 -14.19
C ALA A 115 10.30 4.20 -14.87
N GLU A 116 11.02 4.31 -16.00
CA GLU A 116 11.57 3.13 -16.70
C GLU A 116 12.63 2.39 -15.88
N TYR A 117 13.39 3.10 -15.04
CA TYR A 117 14.38 2.53 -14.12
C TYR A 117 14.28 3.20 -12.77
N ALA A 118 14.52 2.43 -11.71
CA ALA A 118 14.63 2.94 -10.35
C ALA A 118 15.77 2.23 -9.61
N VAL A 119 16.28 2.89 -8.58
CA VAL A 119 17.30 2.33 -7.68
C VAL A 119 16.68 2.12 -6.31
N PHE A 120 16.98 0.97 -5.70
CA PHE A 120 16.43 0.52 -4.43
C PHE A 120 17.54 0.09 -3.47
N GLU A 121 17.38 0.36 -2.16
CA GLU A 121 18.17 -0.30 -1.12
C GLU A 121 17.81 -1.78 -1.10
N ALA A 122 18.82 -2.67 -1.16
CA ALA A 122 18.60 -4.10 -1.38
C ALA A 122 18.47 -4.92 -0.08
N ASP A 123 19.11 -4.49 1.02
CA ASP A 123 19.07 -5.21 2.31
C ASP A 123 17.84 -4.79 3.13
N THR A 124 16.68 -5.37 2.80
CA THR A 124 15.39 -5.01 3.36
C THR A 124 14.39 -6.17 3.27
N PRO A 125 13.43 -6.30 4.21
CA PRO A 125 12.33 -7.27 4.10
C PRO A 125 11.25 -6.88 3.08
N PHE A 126 11.33 -5.68 2.51
CA PHE A 126 10.31 -5.10 1.62
C PHE A 126 10.53 -5.40 0.13
N LEU A 127 11.55 -6.18 -0.22
CA LEU A 127 11.81 -6.68 -1.56
C LEU A 127 11.83 -8.22 -1.56
N ALA A 128 11.32 -8.83 -2.64
CA ALA A 128 11.37 -10.27 -2.85
C ALA A 128 11.50 -10.61 -4.34
N HIS A 129 11.98 -11.83 -4.64
CA HIS A 129 11.87 -12.40 -5.97
C HIS A 129 10.39 -12.60 -6.30
N ARG A 130 10.00 -12.24 -7.52
CA ARG A 130 8.65 -12.48 -8.03
C ARG A 130 8.46 -13.96 -8.36
N PRO A 131 7.50 -14.65 -7.73
CA PRO A 131 7.22 -16.04 -8.06
C PRO A 131 6.79 -16.20 -9.54
N SER A 132 7.21 -17.29 -10.16
CA SER A 132 6.91 -17.58 -11.58
C SER A 132 5.40 -17.65 -11.92
N GLY A 133 4.56 -17.93 -10.93
CA GLY A 133 3.10 -17.96 -11.09
C GLY A 133 2.40 -16.61 -10.92
N LEU A 134 3.13 -15.56 -10.51
CA LEU A 134 2.56 -14.25 -10.25
C LEU A 134 2.82 -13.31 -11.44
N GLY A 135 1.76 -12.81 -12.08
CA GLY A 135 1.85 -11.85 -13.18
C GLY A 135 2.49 -10.54 -12.74
N VAL A 136 3.11 -9.82 -13.69
CA VAL A 136 3.84 -8.57 -13.39
C VAL A 136 2.93 -7.48 -12.81
N ALA A 137 1.75 -7.31 -13.38
CA ALA A 137 0.79 -6.31 -12.91
C ALA A 137 0.23 -6.66 -11.52
N GLU A 138 -0.04 -7.94 -11.28
CA GLU A 138 -0.48 -8.47 -9.98
C GLU A 138 0.63 -8.30 -8.94
N ALA A 139 1.88 -8.59 -9.29
CA ALA A 139 3.03 -8.37 -8.44
C ALA A 139 3.20 -6.89 -8.05
N ALA A 140 3.04 -5.97 -9.01
CA ALA A 140 3.10 -4.53 -8.72
C ALA A 140 1.93 -4.02 -7.89
N ALA A 141 0.79 -4.69 -7.91
CA ALA A 141 -0.41 -4.31 -7.16
C ALA A 141 -0.36 -4.70 -5.67
N LEU A 142 0.46 -5.67 -5.31
CA LEU A 142 0.40 -6.31 -3.99
C LEU A 142 1.28 -5.69 -2.89
N PRO A 143 2.43 -5.03 -3.14
CA PRO A 143 3.41 -4.78 -2.10
C PRO A 143 2.85 -3.99 -0.91
N THR A 144 2.51 -2.72 -1.06
CA THR A 144 1.99 -1.91 0.06
C THR A 144 0.73 -2.51 0.67
N VAL A 145 -0.22 -2.96 -0.16
CA VAL A 145 -1.50 -3.45 0.36
C VAL A 145 -1.37 -4.81 1.03
N GLY A 146 -0.53 -5.69 0.52
CA GLY A 146 -0.27 -7.00 1.12
C GLY A 146 0.48 -6.90 2.45
N LEU A 147 1.54 -6.09 2.50
CA LEU A 147 2.26 -5.81 3.75
C LEU A 147 1.32 -5.22 4.81
N THR A 148 0.53 -4.22 4.43
CA THR A 148 -0.41 -3.56 5.34
C THR A 148 -1.53 -4.51 5.81
N ALA A 149 -2.11 -5.31 4.91
CA ALA A 149 -3.15 -6.26 5.26
C ALA A 149 -2.64 -7.35 6.23
N ARG A 150 -1.41 -7.84 6.02
CA ARG A 150 -0.77 -8.79 6.94
C ARG A 150 -0.47 -8.17 8.30
N ALA A 151 0.04 -6.94 8.33
CA ALA A 151 0.26 -6.21 9.57
C ALA A 151 -1.04 -5.99 10.36
N LEU A 152 -2.12 -5.64 9.67
CA LEU A 152 -3.46 -5.53 10.26
C LEU A 152 -3.92 -6.86 10.85
N LEU A 153 -3.80 -7.97 10.12
CA LEU A 153 -4.19 -9.29 10.58
C LEU A 153 -3.37 -9.73 11.81
N ALA A 154 -2.04 -9.55 11.76
CA ALA A 154 -1.14 -9.89 12.85
C ALA A 154 -1.42 -9.08 14.13
N THR A 155 -1.79 -7.79 13.99
CA THR A 155 -2.15 -6.93 15.11
C THR A 155 -3.54 -7.21 15.64
N ALA A 156 -4.50 -7.51 14.75
CA ALA A 156 -5.88 -7.76 15.12
C ALA A 156 -6.07 -9.04 15.94
N LEU A 157 -5.21 -10.05 15.80
CA LEU A 157 -5.29 -11.33 16.52
C LEU A 157 -6.69 -11.94 16.41
N ILE A 158 -7.18 -12.06 15.18
CA ILE A 158 -8.55 -12.53 14.86
C ILE A 158 -8.79 -13.94 15.42
N ARG A 159 -9.96 -14.12 16.03
CA ARG A 159 -10.47 -15.42 16.46
C ARG A 159 -11.58 -15.87 15.51
N PRO A 160 -11.66 -17.17 15.19
CA PRO A 160 -12.76 -17.68 14.37
C PRO A 160 -14.12 -17.29 14.93
N GLY A 161 -15.01 -16.84 14.07
CA GLY A 161 -16.35 -16.38 14.41
C GLY A 161 -16.46 -14.90 14.87
N GLU A 162 -15.35 -14.18 15.07
CA GLU A 162 -15.43 -12.75 15.38
C GLU A 162 -16.03 -11.96 14.22
N ARG A 163 -16.86 -10.98 14.58
CA ARG A 163 -17.45 -10.01 13.62
C ARG A 163 -16.47 -8.85 13.39
N VAL A 164 -16.01 -8.71 12.17
CA VAL A 164 -15.02 -7.70 11.78
C VAL A 164 -15.62 -6.72 10.79
N LEU A 165 -15.73 -5.45 11.18
CA LEU A 165 -16.13 -4.37 10.30
C LEU A 165 -14.90 -3.80 9.58
N VAL A 166 -14.90 -3.82 8.25
CA VAL A 166 -13.86 -3.23 7.40
C VAL A 166 -14.40 -1.97 6.75
N VAL A 167 -13.86 -0.81 7.14
CA VAL A 167 -14.19 0.51 6.59
C VAL A 167 -13.16 0.87 5.53
N GLY A 168 -13.63 1.15 4.29
CA GLY A 168 -12.78 1.29 3.12
C GLY A 168 -12.47 -0.05 2.43
N ALA A 169 -13.40 -1.00 2.51
CA ALA A 169 -13.22 -2.37 2.02
C ALA A 169 -12.98 -2.45 0.50
N THR A 170 -13.43 -1.49 -0.29
CA THR A 170 -13.26 -1.44 -1.75
C THR A 170 -11.89 -0.94 -2.19
N GLY A 171 -11.15 -0.24 -1.32
CA GLY A 171 -9.81 0.26 -1.62
C GLY A 171 -8.74 -0.83 -1.69
N GLY A 172 -7.51 -0.46 -2.03
CA GLY A 172 -6.42 -1.41 -2.17
C GLY A 172 -6.18 -2.27 -0.92
N VAL A 173 -6.05 -1.66 0.26
CA VAL A 173 -5.88 -2.41 1.53
C VAL A 173 -7.13 -3.20 1.88
N GLY A 174 -8.33 -2.64 1.66
CA GLY A 174 -9.58 -3.31 1.96
C GLY A 174 -9.74 -4.60 1.17
N THR A 175 -9.51 -4.58 -0.14
CA THR A 175 -9.59 -5.76 -1.00
C THR A 175 -8.49 -6.80 -0.71
N ALA A 176 -7.40 -6.40 -0.05
CA ALA A 176 -6.35 -7.30 0.39
C ALA A 176 -6.63 -7.91 1.78
N VAL A 177 -7.23 -7.15 2.72
CA VAL A 177 -7.46 -7.63 4.09
C VAL A 177 -8.70 -8.51 4.20
N VAL A 178 -9.75 -8.25 3.41
CA VAL A 178 -11.01 -9.04 3.43
C VAL A 178 -10.76 -10.53 3.25
N PRO A 179 -10.05 -11.01 2.20
CA PRO A 179 -9.81 -12.45 2.04
C PRO A 179 -8.95 -13.04 3.16
N LEU A 180 -7.98 -12.32 3.70
CA LEU A 180 -7.19 -12.79 4.83
C LEU A 180 -8.03 -12.95 6.12
N LEU A 181 -8.95 -12.02 6.37
CA LEU A 181 -9.89 -12.11 7.49
C LEU A 181 -10.85 -13.30 7.32
N PHE A 182 -11.34 -13.51 6.10
CA PHE A 182 -12.17 -14.66 5.78
C PHE A 182 -11.42 -15.98 6.02
N ALA A 183 -10.18 -16.09 5.54
CA ALA A 183 -9.32 -17.25 5.77
C ALA A 183 -9.03 -17.48 7.28
N ALA A 184 -8.97 -16.41 8.08
CA ALA A 184 -8.86 -16.49 9.54
C ALA A 184 -10.17 -16.88 10.25
N GLY A 185 -11.26 -17.12 9.52
CA GLY A 185 -12.56 -17.52 10.06
C GLY A 185 -13.41 -16.37 10.61
N ALA A 186 -13.11 -15.10 10.27
CA ALA A 186 -13.92 -13.96 10.67
C ALA A 186 -15.25 -13.89 9.89
N GLN A 187 -16.26 -13.31 10.54
CA GLN A 187 -17.47 -12.83 9.88
C GLN A 187 -17.25 -11.39 9.41
N VAL A 188 -16.82 -11.23 8.15
CA VAL A 188 -16.43 -9.94 7.61
C VAL A 188 -17.65 -9.13 7.18
N ILE A 189 -17.79 -7.92 7.72
CA ILE A 189 -18.77 -6.91 7.34
C ILE A 189 -18.00 -5.81 6.60
N ALA A 190 -18.29 -5.60 5.33
CA ALA A 190 -17.54 -4.69 4.46
C ALA A 190 -18.38 -3.46 4.10
N THR A 191 -17.80 -2.25 4.17
CA THR A 191 -18.47 -1.05 3.70
C THR A 191 -18.26 -0.85 2.21
N ALA A 192 -19.34 -0.68 1.45
CA ALA A 192 -19.26 -0.41 0.01
C ALA A 192 -20.54 0.25 -0.53
N THR A 193 -20.47 0.64 -1.80
CA THR A 193 -21.65 0.89 -2.62
C THR A 193 -22.19 -0.43 -3.19
N ALA A 194 -23.42 -0.40 -3.70
CA ALA A 194 -24.04 -1.59 -4.33
C ALA A 194 -23.23 -2.11 -5.52
N VAL A 195 -22.49 -1.24 -6.22
CA VAL A 195 -21.69 -1.61 -7.40
C VAL A 195 -20.55 -2.57 -7.06
N ASP A 196 -19.94 -2.41 -5.87
CA ASP A 196 -18.78 -3.21 -5.45
C ASP A 196 -19.18 -4.42 -4.58
N ALA A 197 -20.47 -4.59 -4.28
CA ALA A 197 -20.94 -5.59 -3.32
C ALA A 197 -20.58 -7.03 -3.74
N ASP A 198 -20.72 -7.35 -5.02
CA ASP A 198 -20.45 -8.71 -5.53
C ASP A 198 -18.96 -9.04 -5.47
N LEU A 199 -18.09 -8.07 -5.75
CA LEU A 199 -16.65 -8.23 -5.58
C LEU A 199 -16.30 -8.57 -4.12
N LEU A 200 -16.83 -7.80 -3.16
CA LEU A 200 -16.51 -8.01 -1.74
C LEU A 200 -17.04 -9.34 -1.21
N ARG A 201 -18.22 -9.78 -1.67
CA ARG A 201 -18.72 -11.12 -1.36
C ARG A 201 -17.83 -12.21 -1.95
N ALA A 202 -17.36 -12.04 -3.18
CA ALA A 202 -16.42 -12.98 -3.80
C ALA A 202 -15.06 -13.03 -3.06
N LEU A 203 -14.63 -11.93 -2.43
CA LEU A 203 -13.45 -11.87 -1.58
C LEU A 203 -13.67 -12.45 -0.17
N GLY A 204 -14.90 -12.80 0.20
CA GLY A 204 -15.22 -13.45 1.48
C GLY A 204 -15.98 -12.57 2.48
N ALA A 205 -16.50 -11.40 2.09
CA ALA A 205 -17.38 -10.63 2.95
C ALA A 205 -18.72 -11.36 3.16
N ALA A 206 -19.07 -11.60 4.42
CA ALA A 206 -20.36 -12.20 4.80
C ALA A 206 -21.52 -11.21 4.63
N GLU A 207 -21.24 -9.92 4.85
CA GLU A 207 -22.20 -8.83 4.74
C GLU A 207 -21.55 -7.61 4.06
N VAL A 208 -22.31 -6.92 3.23
CA VAL A 208 -21.90 -5.64 2.62
C VAL A 208 -22.93 -4.59 2.99
N ILE A 209 -22.46 -3.48 3.57
CA ILE A 209 -23.29 -2.39 4.10
C ILE A 209 -22.89 -1.05 3.47
N GLY A 210 -23.78 -0.05 3.56
CA GLY A 210 -23.48 1.33 3.18
C GLY A 210 -22.41 1.98 4.08
N TYR A 211 -21.84 3.09 3.63
CA TYR A 211 -20.69 3.74 4.29
C TYR A 211 -20.98 4.30 5.70
N SER A 212 -22.24 4.45 6.09
CA SER A 212 -22.62 4.98 7.41
C SER A 212 -23.51 4.02 8.21
N ASP A 213 -23.76 2.83 7.69
CA ASP A 213 -24.73 1.87 8.27
C ASP A 213 -24.03 0.89 9.24
N TYR A 214 -23.19 1.43 10.13
CA TYR A 214 -22.37 0.59 11.00
C TYR A 214 -23.22 -0.20 11.99
N PRO A 215 -23.09 -1.55 12.02
CA PRO A 215 -23.81 -2.41 12.95
C PRO A 215 -23.25 -2.26 14.37
N SER A 216 -24.03 -2.53 15.38
CA SER A 216 -23.56 -2.59 16.76
C SER A 216 -22.97 -3.96 17.12
N GLY A 217 -22.10 -3.98 18.15
CA GLY A 217 -21.59 -5.21 18.76
C GLY A 217 -20.58 -5.97 17.90
N VAL A 218 -19.82 -5.29 17.04
CA VAL A 218 -18.69 -5.92 16.34
C VAL A 218 -17.50 -6.08 17.27
N ASP A 219 -16.69 -7.12 17.03
CA ASP A 219 -15.51 -7.43 17.84
C ASP A 219 -14.31 -6.57 17.45
N VAL A 220 -14.17 -6.31 16.15
CA VAL A 220 -13.05 -5.60 15.55
C VAL A 220 -13.54 -4.62 14.50
N VAL A 221 -12.95 -3.44 14.48
CA VAL A 221 -13.03 -2.48 13.37
C VAL A 221 -11.65 -2.34 12.75
N ILE A 222 -11.57 -2.46 11.42
CA ILE A 222 -10.40 -2.11 10.62
C ILE A 222 -10.75 -0.91 9.77
N ASN A 223 -10.10 0.22 10.05
CA ASN A 223 -10.25 1.45 9.28
C ASN A 223 -9.09 1.62 8.30
N ALA A 224 -9.43 1.71 7.00
CA ALA A 224 -8.47 1.92 5.93
C ALA A 224 -8.73 3.22 5.13
N VAL A 225 -9.66 4.08 5.56
CA VAL A 225 -10.05 5.25 4.76
C VAL A 225 -10.40 6.50 5.56
N LEU A 226 -11.12 6.39 6.69
CA LEU A 226 -11.53 7.55 7.48
C LEU A 226 -10.31 8.21 8.14
N PRO A 227 -10.20 9.53 8.15
CA PRO A 227 -9.22 10.22 9.00
C PRO A 227 -9.35 9.77 10.45
N SER A 228 -8.22 9.62 11.15
CA SER A 228 -8.23 9.03 12.50
C SER A 228 -8.92 9.91 13.57
N ASP A 229 -9.06 11.19 13.33
CA ASP A 229 -9.83 12.13 14.15
C ASP A 229 -11.37 12.05 13.92
N GLU A 230 -11.81 11.29 12.91
CA GLU A 230 -13.21 11.04 12.59
C GLU A 230 -13.69 9.63 12.99
N LEU A 231 -12.94 8.88 13.78
CA LEU A 231 -13.25 7.48 14.14
C LEU A 231 -14.35 7.32 15.20
N GLY A 232 -14.83 8.39 15.84
CA GLY A 232 -15.86 8.33 16.87
C GLY A 232 -17.14 7.59 16.45
N PRO A 233 -17.74 7.86 15.29
CA PRO A 233 -18.93 7.15 14.80
C PRO A 233 -18.71 5.64 14.65
N VAL A 234 -17.61 5.21 14.05
CA VAL A 234 -17.33 3.78 13.83
C VAL A 234 -16.91 3.09 15.12
N ALA A 235 -16.24 3.78 16.05
CA ALA A 235 -15.90 3.23 17.35
C ALA A 235 -17.13 2.80 18.17
N ARG A 236 -18.29 3.47 17.98
CA ARG A 236 -19.54 3.10 18.63
C ARG A 236 -20.11 1.76 18.19
N SER A 237 -19.68 1.24 17.03
CA SER A 237 -20.09 -0.10 16.58
C SER A 237 -19.45 -1.23 17.38
N LEU A 238 -18.31 -0.98 18.03
CA LEU A 238 -17.60 -1.96 18.80
C LEU A 238 -18.35 -2.38 20.08
N ARG A 239 -18.32 -3.67 20.40
CA ARG A 239 -18.68 -4.14 21.73
C ARG A 239 -17.72 -3.59 22.79
N PRO A 240 -18.05 -3.63 24.09
CA PRO A 240 -17.09 -3.31 25.15
C PRO A 240 -15.82 -4.18 25.04
N GLY A 241 -14.64 -3.56 25.15
CA GLY A 241 -13.35 -4.23 24.97
C GLY A 241 -13.04 -4.68 23.55
N GLY A 242 -13.76 -4.16 22.54
CA GLY A 242 -13.45 -4.40 21.13
C GLY A 242 -12.18 -3.69 20.67
N ARG A 243 -11.64 -4.11 19.52
CA ARG A 243 -10.38 -3.60 18.94
C ARG A 243 -10.67 -2.70 17.74
N LEU A 244 -10.01 -1.53 17.70
CA LEU A 244 -10.03 -0.63 16.55
C LEU A 244 -8.63 -0.48 15.99
N LEU A 245 -8.44 -0.90 14.75
CA LEU A 245 -7.18 -0.76 14.05
C LEU A 245 -7.33 0.27 12.94
N THR A 246 -6.38 1.18 12.82
CA THR A 246 -6.36 2.19 11.74
C THR A 246 -4.97 2.32 11.14
N ILE A 247 -4.94 2.62 9.84
CA ILE A 247 -3.71 2.87 9.06
C ILE A 247 -3.67 4.31 8.55
N THR A 248 -4.64 5.15 8.94
CA THR A 248 -4.82 6.49 8.42
C THR A 248 -4.28 7.55 9.39
N TYR A 249 -3.83 8.66 8.82
CA TYR A 249 -3.41 9.83 9.58
C TYR A 249 -4.58 10.80 9.84
N PRO A 250 -4.45 11.66 10.87
CA PRO A 250 -3.34 11.76 11.84
C PRO A 250 -3.21 10.51 12.72
N VAL A 251 -2.07 10.34 13.42
CA VAL A 251 -1.93 9.24 14.41
C VAL A 251 -3.08 9.33 15.41
N PRO A 252 -3.84 8.24 15.65
CA PRO A 252 -5.08 8.32 16.41
C PRO A 252 -4.85 8.62 17.88
N GLU A 253 -5.73 9.44 18.45
CA GLU A 253 -5.80 9.71 19.88
C GLU A 253 -7.06 9.08 20.49
N ARG A 254 -6.94 8.45 21.67
CA ARG A 254 -8.10 7.83 22.36
C ARG A 254 -9.24 8.80 22.59
N ALA A 255 -8.93 10.07 22.87
CA ALA A 255 -9.93 11.11 23.11
C ALA A 255 -10.92 11.31 21.94
N TRP A 256 -10.49 11.03 20.71
CA TRP A 256 -11.33 11.18 19.51
C TRP A 256 -12.39 10.08 19.37
N LEU A 257 -12.24 8.95 20.08
CA LEU A 257 -13.20 7.85 20.01
C LEU A 257 -14.46 8.10 20.84
N GLY A 258 -14.41 8.99 21.84
CA GLY A 258 -15.51 9.28 22.76
C GLY A 258 -15.86 8.11 23.69
N ARG A 259 -14.91 7.14 23.89
CA ARG A 259 -15.04 6.00 24.77
C ARG A 259 -13.66 5.43 25.14
N ASP A 260 -13.51 4.90 26.36
CA ASP A 260 -12.23 4.47 26.91
C ASP A 260 -12.02 2.93 26.89
N ASP A 261 -13.10 2.18 26.59
CA ASP A 261 -13.13 0.71 26.61
C ASP A 261 -12.76 0.07 25.27
N VAL A 262 -12.12 0.80 24.37
CA VAL A 262 -11.65 0.33 23.06
C VAL A 262 -10.14 0.11 23.07
N ASP A 263 -9.68 -1.03 22.55
CA ASP A 263 -8.27 -1.27 22.30
C ASP A 263 -7.89 -0.67 20.92
N LEU A 264 -7.18 0.48 20.95
CA LEU A 264 -6.86 1.29 19.78
C LEU A 264 -5.44 1.04 19.31
N HIS A 265 -5.29 0.69 18.02
CA HIS A 265 -4.01 0.45 17.37
C HIS A 265 -3.84 1.30 16.12
N PHE A 266 -2.74 2.04 16.04
CA PHE A 266 -2.23 2.58 14.78
C PHE A 266 -1.25 1.58 14.17
N VAL A 267 -1.58 1.04 13.00
CA VAL A 267 -0.79 -0.02 12.38
C VAL A 267 0.11 0.56 11.29
N LEU A 268 1.41 0.58 11.57
CA LEU A 268 2.46 1.01 10.65
C LEU A 268 3.70 0.13 10.89
N ASP A 269 3.97 -0.80 9.98
CA ASP A 269 5.14 -1.69 10.06
C ASP A 269 6.25 -1.18 9.13
N MET A 270 7.17 -0.41 9.69
CA MET A 270 8.35 0.08 8.97
C MET A 270 9.56 -0.86 9.07
N ASP A 271 9.46 -1.90 9.90
CA ASP A 271 10.54 -2.86 10.15
C ASP A 271 10.32 -4.20 9.46
N GLY A 272 9.13 -4.46 8.91
CA GLY A 272 8.74 -5.75 8.35
C GLY A 272 8.61 -6.86 9.41
N ARG A 273 8.35 -6.49 10.67
CA ARG A 273 8.22 -7.45 11.78
C ARG A 273 6.89 -8.20 11.77
N LEU A 274 5.90 -7.63 11.13
CA LEU A 274 4.56 -8.21 11.01
C LEU A 274 4.35 -8.97 9.69
N GLY A 275 5.44 -9.18 8.96
CA GLY A 275 5.52 -9.90 7.69
C GLY A 275 6.22 -9.08 6.61
N GLY A 276 7.02 -9.76 5.77
CA GLY A 276 7.77 -9.15 4.67
C GLY A 276 7.20 -9.52 3.30
N MET A 277 7.92 -9.12 2.25
CA MET A 277 7.50 -9.39 0.87
C MET A 277 7.51 -10.87 0.51
N ARG A 278 8.31 -11.71 1.21
CA ARG A 278 8.28 -13.17 0.99
C ARG A 278 6.91 -13.74 1.36
N GLU A 279 6.39 -13.36 2.52
CA GLU A 279 5.09 -13.81 3.00
C GLU A 279 3.93 -13.27 2.11
N VAL A 280 4.09 -12.07 1.56
CA VAL A 280 3.16 -11.54 0.55
C VAL A 280 3.19 -12.39 -0.72
N ALA A 281 4.39 -12.77 -1.19
CA ALA A 281 4.56 -13.64 -2.35
C ALA A 281 3.92 -15.02 -2.15
N GLU A 282 4.15 -15.63 -0.99
CA GLU A 282 3.58 -16.94 -0.61
C GLU A 282 2.05 -16.88 -0.58
N ALA A 283 1.47 -15.87 0.06
CA ALA A 283 0.02 -15.68 0.13
C ALA A 283 -0.61 -15.38 -1.24
N ALA A 284 0.11 -14.69 -2.13
CA ALA A 284 -0.37 -14.45 -3.48
C ALA A 284 -0.40 -15.73 -4.33
N VAL A 285 0.63 -16.58 -4.22
CA VAL A 285 0.70 -17.85 -4.96
C VAL A 285 -0.29 -18.86 -4.43
N SER A 286 -0.52 -18.92 -3.12
CA SER A 286 -1.54 -19.79 -2.51
C SER A 286 -2.98 -19.38 -2.83
N GLY A 287 -3.18 -18.13 -3.33
CA GLY A 287 -4.50 -17.56 -3.59
C GLY A 287 -5.18 -16.97 -2.35
N GLU A 288 -4.53 -16.95 -1.20
CA GLU A 288 -5.04 -16.30 0.02
C GLU A 288 -5.07 -14.77 -0.12
N LEU A 289 -4.15 -14.22 -0.91
CA LEU A 289 -4.04 -12.78 -1.16
C LEU A 289 -4.15 -12.48 -2.67
N PRO A 290 -5.37 -12.42 -3.22
CA PRO A 290 -5.57 -12.09 -4.63
C PRO A 290 -5.27 -10.60 -4.89
N ALA A 291 -4.67 -10.29 -6.03
CA ALA A 291 -4.45 -8.91 -6.46
C ALA A 291 -5.74 -8.36 -7.11
N THR A 292 -6.35 -7.37 -6.47
CA THR A 292 -7.49 -6.65 -7.05
C THR A 292 -6.99 -5.42 -7.80
N ILE A 293 -7.05 -5.44 -9.14
CA ILE A 293 -6.64 -4.33 -10.00
C ILE A 293 -7.91 -3.69 -10.59
N GLY A 294 -8.19 -2.45 -10.19
CA GLY A 294 -9.37 -1.72 -10.66
C GLY A 294 -9.16 -1.06 -12.03
N ARG A 295 -7.99 -0.49 -12.26
CA ARG A 295 -7.65 0.17 -13.53
C ARG A 295 -6.19 -0.06 -13.91
N ARG A 296 -5.91 -0.02 -15.23
CA ARG A 296 -4.58 -0.14 -15.81
C ARG A 296 -4.28 1.09 -16.67
N TYR A 297 -3.05 1.56 -16.60
CA TYR A 297 -2.54 2.72 -17.32
C TYR A 297 -1.19 2.39 -17.95
N THR A 298 -0.77 3.15 -18.93
CA THR A 298 0.61 3.21 -19.41
C THR A 298 1.41 4.25 -18.62
N LEU A 299 2.74 4.25 -18.73
CA LEU A 299 3.58 5.29 -18.10
C LEU A 299 3.21 6.70 -18.58
N ALA A 300 2.83 6.84 -19.85
CA ALA A 300 2.36 8.11 -20.40
C ALA A 300 1.08 8.63 -19.73
N GLU A 301 0.24 7.73 -19.23
CA GLU A 301 -0.98 8.01 -18.48
C GLU A 301 -0.75 8.03 -16.96
N GLY A 302 0.48 7.83 -16.50
CA GLY A 302 0.84 7.82 -15.07
C GLY A 302 0.39 9.06 -14.29
N PRO A 303 0.53 10.30 -14.83
CA PRO A 303 -0.04 11.49 -14.21
C PRO A 303 -1.57 11.39 -14.02
N GLN A 304 -2.29 10.89 -15.04
CA GLN A 304 -3.74 10.69 -14.95
C GLN A 304 -4.10 9.62 -13.91
N ALA A 305 -3.31 8.55 -13.77
CA ALA A 305 -3.51 7.55 -12.73
C ALA A 305 -3.44 8.16 -11.32
N CYS A 306 -2.52 9.11 -11.09
CA CYS A 306 -2.41 9.86 -9.83
C CYS A 306 -3.62 10.78 -9.60
N VAL A 307 -4.12 11.44 -10.64
CA VAL A 307 -5.33 12.27 -10.59
C VAL A 307 -6.55 11.41 -10.27
N ASP A 308 -6.73 10.29 -11.00
CA ASP A 308 -7.85 9.38 -10.78
C ASP A 308 -7.84 8.80 -9.35
N PHE A 309 -6.66 8.42 -8.85
CA PHE A 309 -6.50 7.97 -7.46
C PHE A 309 -6.96 9.03 -6.45
N ALA A 310 -6.62 10.29 -6.69
CA ALA A 310 -6.93 11.38 -5.76
C ALA A 310 -8.37 11.88 -5.84
N ARG A 311 -9.03 11.75 -7.00
CA ARG A 311 -10.30 12.43 -7.29
C ARG A 311 -11.49 11.49 -7.45
N LEU A 312 -11.24 10.23 -7.80
CA LEU A 312 -12.31 9.28 -8.11
C LEU A 312 -12.44 8.20 -7.03
N HIS A 313 -13.64 7.64 -6.92
CA HIS A 313 -13.80 6.36 -6.26
C HIS A 313 -13.13 5.29 -7.11
N THR A 314 -12.16 4.58 -6.53
CA THR A 314 -11.42 3.51 -7.20
C THR A 314 -11.50 2.23 -6.40
N THR A 315 -11.70 1.10 -7.08
CA THR A 315 -11.74 -0.22 -6.47
C THR A 315 -10.37 -0.88 -6.62
N GLY A 316 -9.84 -1.47 -5.54
CA GLY A 316 -8.52 -2.10 -5.57
C GLY A 316 -7.38 -1.14 -5.90
N LYS A 317 -6.42 -1.60 -6.71
CA LYS A 317 -5.21 -0.86 -7.09
C LYS A 317 -5.28 -0.32 -8.51
N LEU A 318 -4.65 0.84 -8.71
CA LEU A 318 -4.35 1.41 -10.02
C LEU A 318 -2.93 1.01 -10.40
N VAL A 319 -2.77 0.32 -11.54
CA VAL A 319 -1.48 -0.20 -12.01
C VAL A 319 -1.04 0.54 -13.26
N VAL A 320 0.23 0.94 -13.29
CA VAL A 320 0.88 1.61 -14.41
C VAL A 320 1.88 0.63 -15.03
N SER A 321 1.65 0.24 -16.27
CA SER A 321 2.60 -0.51 -17.09
C SER A 321 3.68 0.43 -17.61
N VAL A 322 4.94 0.08 -17.42
CA VAL A 322 6.09 0.92 -17.78
C VAL A 322 6.76 0.43 -19.06
N ALA A 323 6.75 -0.89 -19.30
CA ALA A 323 7.37 -1.54 -20.45
C ALA A 323 6.33 -2.25 -21.31
#